data_bf30f69264bd919d5800d11f61e12946
#
_entry.id   bf30f69264bd919d5800d11f61e12946
#
_cell.length_a   1.000
_cell.length_b   1.000
_cell.length_c   1.000
_cell.angle_alpha   90.00
_cell.angle_beta   90.00
_cell.angle_gamma   90.00
#
_symmetry.space_group_name_H-M   'P 1'
#
loop_
_entity.id
_entity.type
_entity.pdbx_description
1 polymer ?
#
loop_
_entity_poly.entity_id
_entity_poly.type
_entity_poly.pdbx_seq_one_letter_code
_entity_poly.pdbx_strand_id
1 'polypeptide(L)'
;MMHKKRWAALVLAAALALTGCSFGGVGGGGSTAQKIDRPAVESAELQFTHPAAGDTVAVFDTSAGVFRAVLFPDKAPQAYDNFVGLVQAGYYNGLTVSRVESGFVVEAGQGADGRGSTIWNGGRYPAETTDSLHHYSGALCMGTDASGECASVFYVVQTLPGEQ
;
A
#
# COMPACT_ATOMS: atom_id res chain seq x y z
N MET A 1 -19.46 -30.42 -32.48
CA MET A 1 -18.87 -29.37 -33.31
C MET A 1 -18.98 -28.05 -32.54
N MET A 2 -17.92 -27.62 -31.83
CA MET A 2 -17.93 -26.41 -31.02
C MET A 2 -17.06 -25.34 -31.69
N HIS A 3 -17.68 -24.23 -32.10
CA HIS A 3 -17.00 -23.09 -32.72
C HIS A 3 -16.32 -22.23 -31.64
N LYS A 4 -14.99 -22.20 -31.63
CA LYS A 4 -14.18 -21.26 -30.84
C LYS A 4 -14.19 -19.89 -31.52
N LYS A 5 -14.86 -18.90 -30.96
CA LYS A 5 -14.75 -17.49 -31.38
C LYS A 5 -13.49 -16.87 -30.76
N ARG A 6 -12.54 -16.53 -31.63
CA ARG A 6 -11.34 -15.76 -31.29
C ARG A 6 -11.71 -14.27 -31.35
N TRP A 7 -11.55 -13.57 -30.24
CA TRP A 7 -11.64 -12.11 -30.21
C TRP A 7 -10.23 -11.54 -30.36
N ALA A 8 -10.03 -10.79 -31.45
CA ALA A 8 -8.82 -10.02 -31.68
C ALA A 8 -9.01 -8.64 -31.08
N ALA A 9 -8.17 -8.26 -30.12
CA ALA A 9 -8.12 -6.91 -29.58
C ALA A 9 -7.30 -6.04 -30.52
N LEU A 10 -7.93 -5.03 -31.09
CA LEU A 10 -7.31 -4.00 -31.93
C LEU A 10 -6.80 -2.89 -31.01
N VAL A 11 -5.47 -2.76 -30.89
CA VAL A 11 -4.84 -1.63 -30.19
C VAL A 11 -4.70 -0.49 -31.21
N LEU A 12 -5.49 0.57 -31.03
CA LEU A 12 -5.38 1.81 -31.82
C LEU A 12 -4.54 2.82 -31.04
N ALA A 13 -3.28 2.98 -31.46
CA ALA A 13 -2.41 4.04 -30.95
C ALA A 13 -2.73 5.35 -31.69
N ALA A 14 -3.35 6.30 -31.03
CA ALA A 14 -3.51 7.67 -31.52
C ALA A 14 -2.45 8.57 -30.88
N ALA A 15 -1.42 8.93 -31.66
CA ALA A 15 -0.49 9.99 -31.31
C ALA A 15 -1.14 11.34 -31.64
N LEU A 16 -1.47 12.14 -30.63
CA LEU A 16 -1.84 13.55 -30.78
C LEU A 16 -0.66 14.43 -30.35
N ALA A 17 0.01 15.01 -31.34
CA ALA A 17 0.89 16.13 -31.14
C ALA A 17 0.04 17.40 -30.95
N LEU A 18 0.15 18.05 -29.79
CA LEU A 18 -0.41 19.37 -29.54
C LEU A 18 0.73 20.37 -29.33
N THR A 19 0.94 21.16 -30.33
CA THR A 19 1.73 22.40 -30.32
C THR A 19 1.13 23.41 -29.35
N GLY A 20 2.03 24.12 -28.68
CA GLY A 20 1.75 25.03 -27.58
C GLY A 20 0.80 26.18 -27.84
N CYS A 21 0.21 26.65 -26.74
CA CYS A 21 -0.14 28.03 -26.53
C CYS A 21 0.19 28.41 -25.10
N SER A 22 1.14 29.32 -24.97
CA SER A 22 1.45 30.04 -23.77
C SER A 22 0.24 30.90 -23.36
N PHE A 23 -0.31 30.67 -22.14
CA PHE A 23 -1.23 31.58 -21.51
C PHE A 23 -0.76 31.85 -20.07
N GLY A 24 -0.45 33.11 -19.84
CA GLY A 24 0.10 33.58 -18.58
C GLY A 24 -0.93 33.59 -17.45
N GLY A 25 -0.45 33.25 -16.29
CA GLY A 25 -0.80 33.71 -14.97
C GLY A 25 -2.19 33.42 -14.43
N VAL A 26 -2.25 32.67 -13.36
CA VAL A 26 -2.78 33.06 -12.03
C VAL A 26 -2.37 31.95 -11.04
N GLY A 27 -1.80 32.34 -9.90
CA GLY A 27 -1.25 31.45 -8.90
C GLY A 27 -2.29 30.50 -8.29
N GLY A 28 -2.07 29.21 -8.50
CA GLY A 28 -2.65 28.13 -7.74
C GLY A 28 -1.49 27.41 -7.06
N GLY A 29 -1.43 27.47 -5.72
CA GLY A 29 -0.43 26.80 -4.92
C GLY A 29 -0.48 25.28 -5.15
N GLY A 30 0.26 24.81 -6.15
CA GLY A 30 0.57 23.41 -6.29
C GLY A 30 1.48 23.01 -5.13
N SER A 31 0.97 22.17 -4.23
CA SER A 31 1.80 21.45 -3.28
C SER A 31 2.77 20.61 -4.09
N THR A 32 3.96 21.13 -4.31
CA THR A 32 5.07 20.33 -4.84
C THR A 32 5.40 19.30 -3.78
N ALA A 33 5.00 18.06 -4.00
CA ALA A 33 5.45 16.95 -3.18
C ALA A 33 6.98 17.02 -3.11
N GLN A 34 7.50 17.36 -1.95
CA GLN A 34 8.92 17.49 -1.74
C GLN A 34 9.53 16.08 -1.87
N LYS A 35 10.28 15.86 -2.95
CA LYS A 35 11.04 14.63 -3.10
C LYS A 35 12.10 14.61 -1.99
N ILE A 36 11.84 13.81 -0.96
CA ILE A 36 12.83 13.56 0.08
C ILE A 36 13.82 12.55 -0.51
N ASP A 37 15.01 13.03 -0.87
CA ASP A 37 16.10 12.18 -1.31
C ASP A 37 16.72 11.54 -0.05
N ARG A 38 16.33 10.33 0.23
CA ARG A 38 16.90 9.55 1.34
C ARG A 38 18.12 8.82 0.81
N PRO A 39 19.27 8.84 1.51
CA PRO A 39 20.40 8.00 1.14
C PRO A 39 19.97 6.53 1.15
N ALA A 40 20.45 5.78 0.16
CA ALA A 40 20.23 4.32 0.15
C ALA A 40 20.88 3.73 1.40
N VAL A 41 20.12 3.04 2.21
CA VAL A 41 20.64 2.28 3.34
C VAL A 41 21.07 0.92 2.79
N GLU A 42 22.37 0.69 2.71
CA GLU A 42 22.90 -0.64 2.41
C GLU A 42 22.86 -1.48 3.68
N SER A 43 21.88 -2.34 3.77
CA SER A 43 21.72 -3.30 4.87
C SER A 43 21.40 -4.68 4.32
N ALA A 44 21.91 -5.71 4.98
CA ALA A 44 21.57 -7.10 4.68
C ALA A 44 20.17 -7.50 5.22
N GLU A 45 19.51 -6.60 5.93
CA GLU A 45 18.18 -6.86 6.47
C GLU A 45 17.13 -6.92 5.36
N LEU A 46 16.20 -7.87 5.53
CA LEU A 46 15.17 -8.18 4.54
C LEU A 46 14.38 -6.95 4.07
N GLN A 47 14.03 -6.05 4.99
CA GLN A 47 13.22 -4.86 4.69
C GLN A 47 13.96 -3.77 3.89
N PHE A 48 15.29 -3.84 3.79
CA PHE A 48 16.11 -2.91 3.01
C PHE A 48 16.56 -3.50 1.68
N THR A 49 16.24 -4.75 1.38
CA THR A 49 16.54 -5.35 0.08
C THR A 49 15.58 -4.82 -0.98
N HIS A 50 16.08 -4.64 -2.19
CA HIS A 50 15.23 -4.31 -3.33
C HIS A 50 14.35 -5.51 -3.71
N PRO A 51 13.07 -5.26 -4.11
CA PRO A 51 12.19 -6.34 -4.56
C PRO A 51 12.80 -7.08 -5.74
N ALA A 52 12.72 -8.40 -5.71
CA ALA A 52 13.16 -9.30 -6.76
C ALA A 52 11.97 -9.73 -7.65
N ALA A 53 12.29 -10.38 -8.77
CA ALA A 53 11.26 -10.98 -9.60
C ALA A 53 10.57 -12.13 -8.85
N GLY A 54 9.25 -12.05 -8.73
CA GLY A 54 8.43 -13.01 -7.98
C GLY A 54 7.93 -12.47 -6.63
N ASP A 55 8.48 -11.38 -6.13
CA ASP A 55 7.97 -10.74 -4.92
C ASP A 55 6.57 -10.15 -5.15
N THR A 56 5.73 -10.26 -4.13
CA THR A 56 4.42 -9.61 -4.14
C THR A 56 4.56 -8.16 -3.70
N VAL A 57 4.09 -7.24 -4.54
CA VAL A 57 4.10 -5.80 -4.27
C VAL A 57 2.67 -5.27 -4.23
N ALA A 58 2.27 -4.73 -3.10
CA ALA A 58 1.03 -3.97 -2.96
C ALA A 58 1.23 -2.55 -3.50
N VAL A 59 0.28 -2.08 -4.31
CA VAL A 59 0.27 -0.71 -4.85
C VAL A 59 -0.90 0.04 -4.22
N PHE A 60 -0.59 1.13 -3.54
CA PHE A 60 -1.56 2.01 -2.91
C PHE A 60 -1.71 3.27 -3.75
N ASP A 61 -2.85 3.42 -4.40
CA ASP A 61 -3.22 4.64 -5.14
C ASP A 61 -4.11 5.49 -4.25
N THR A 62 -3.63 6.65 -3.87
CA THR A 62 -4.31 7.54 -2.92
C THR A 62 -4.48 8.94 -3.48
N SER A 63 -5.36 9.73 -2.90
CA SER A 63 -5.54 11.15 -3.25
C SER A 63 -4.26 11.99 -3.06
N ALA A 64 -3.31 11.52 -2.24
CA ALA A 64 -2.03 12.20 -1.99
C ALA A 64 -0.88 11.65 -2.85
N GLY A 65 -1.10 10.60 -3.65
CA GLY A 65 -0.10 9.98 -4.50
C GLY A 65 -0.04 8.46 -4.37
N VAL A 66 0.85 7.85 -5.11
CA VAL A 66 1.04 6.41 -5.17
C VAL A 66 2.28 5.99 -4.38
N PHE A 67 2.13 4.99 -3.53
CA PHE A 67 3.26 4.30 -2.92
C PHE A 67 3.15 2.78 -3.07
N ARG A 68 4.22 2.08 -2.76
CA ARG A 68 4.31 0.62 -2.91
C ARG A 68 4.93 -0.01 -1.68
N ALA A 69 4.49 -1.22 -1.36
CA ALA A 69 5.06 -2.02 -0.28
C ALA A 69 5.32 -3.46 -0.77
N VAL A 70 6.48 -3.99 -0.44
CA VAL A 70 6.79 -5.42 -0.63
C VAL A 70 6.14 -6.19 0.51
N LEU A 71 5.51 -7.31 0.19
CA LEU A 71 4.88 -8.20 1.17
C LEU A 71 5.74 -9.44 1.39
N PHE A 72 5.75 -9.95 2.62
CA PHE A 72 6.58 -11.07 3.04
C PHE A 72 5.72 -12.28 3.46
N PRO A 73 5.16 -13.06 2.50
CA PRO A 73 4.26 -14.18 2.80
C PRO A 73 4.86 -15.24 3.72
N ASP A 74 6.17 -15.50 3.61
CA ASP A 74 6.85 -16.50 4.43
C ASP A 74 7.06 -16.05 5.90
N LYS A 75 6.86 -14.76 6.18
CA LYS A 75 7.05 -14.17 7.51
C LYS A 75 5.75 -13.93 8.25
N ALA A 76 4.67 -13.67 7.51
CA ALA A 76 3.34 -13.38 8.05
C ALA A 76 2.26 -13.94 7.10
N PRO A 77 2.13 -15.27 7.00
CA PRO A 77 1.26 -15.90 6.01
C PRO A 77 -0.24 -15.57 6.18
N GLN A 78 -0.75 -15.53 7.39
CA GLN A 78 -2.16 -15.20 7.62
C GLN A 78 -2.46 -13.72 7.31
N ALA A 79 -1.58 -12.82 7.72
CA ALA A 79 -1.67 -11.41 7.40
C ALA A 79 -1.61 -11.19 5.88
N TYR A 80 -0.70 -11.87 5.20
CA TYR A 80 -0.58 -11.85 3.74
C TYR A 80 -1.86 -12.33 3.06
N ASP A 81 -2.35 -13.52 3.41
CA ASP A 81 -3.54 -14.11 2.80
C ASP A 81 -4.76 -13.22 2.99
N ASN A 82 -4.97 -12.72 4.21
CA ASN A 82 -6.06 -11.81 4.50
C ASN A 82 -5.95 -10.51 3.72
N PHE A 83 -4.79 -9.87 3.74
CA PHE A 83 -4.58 -8.59 3.06
C PHE A 83 -4.77 -8.74 1.55
N VAL A 84 -4.13 -9.71 0.91
CA VAL A 84 -4.23 -9.95 -0.54
C VAL A 84 -5.65 -10.35 -0.93
N GLY A 85 -6.30 -11.21 -0.17
CA GLY A 85 -7.69 -11.61 -0.43
C GLY A 85 -8.67 -10.42 -0.34
N LEU A 86 -8.50 -9.53 0.64
CA LEU A 86 -9.28 -8.31 0.75
C LEU A 86 -8.99 -7.31 -0.37
N VAL A 87 -7.73 -7.19 -0.82
CA VAL A 87 -7.37 -6.40 -2.01
C VAL A 87 -8.08 -6.94 -3.25
N GLN A 88 -8.04 -8.25 -3.47
CA GLN A 88 -8.72 -8.89 -4.60
C GLN A 88 -10.25 -8.74 -4.56
N ALA A 89 -10.83 -8.73 -3.37
CA ALA A 89 -12.24 -8.45 -3.16
C ALA A 89 -12.62 -6.96 -3.32
N GLY A 90 -11.63 -6.07 -3.50
CA GLY A 90 -11.84 -4.62 -3.61
C GLY A 90 -12.21 -3.94 -2.28
N TYR A 91 -12.02 -4.61 -1.16
CA TYR A 91 -12.39 -4.10 0.17
C TYR A 91 -11.78 -2.74 0.50
N TYR A 92 -10.52 -2.54 0.15
CA TYR A 92 -9.80 -1.31 0.47
C TYR A 92 -10.13 -0.13 -0.45
N ASN A 93 -10.85 -0.36 -1.56
CA ASN A 93 -11.16 0.69 -2.51
C ASN A 93 -12.13 1.72 -1.91
N GLY A 94 -11.73 2.99 -1.95
CA GLY A 94 -12.53 4.11 -1.42
C GLY A 94 -12.52 4.24 0.10
N LEU A 95 -11.77 3.42 0.83
CA LEU A 95 -11.56 3.62 2.26
C LEU A 95 -10.71 4.87 2.51
N THR A 96 -10.95 5.51 3.64
CA THR A 96 -10.21 6.69 4.08
C THR A 96 -9.09 6.29 5.05
N VAL A 97 -8.06 7.15 5.12
CA VAL A 97 -7.10 7.11 6.22
C VAL A 97 -7.85 7.44 7.50
N SER A 98 -7.80 6.54 8.48
CA SER A 98 -8.57 6.65 9.73
C SER A 98 -7.82 7.40 10.83
N ARG A 99 -6.48 7.35 10.81
CA ARG A 99 -5.62 8.01 11.79
C ARG A 99 -4.32 8.46 11.16
N VAL A 100 -3.90 9.66 11.53
CA VAL A 100 -2.56 10.18 11.22
C VAL A 100 -1.97 10.74 12.51
N GLU A 101 -0.84 10.20 12.91
CA GLU A 101 -0.08 10.69 14.06
C GLU A 101 1.35 10.98 13.60
N SER A 102 1.68 12.28 13.56
CA SER A 102 2.96 12.74 13.02
C SER A 102 4.13 12.20 13.83
N GLY A 103 5.12 11.64 13.13
CA GLY A 103 6.27 10.99 13.75
C GLY A 103 6.00 9.59 14.29
N PHE A 104 4.79 9.06 14.08
CA PHE A 104 4.44 7.73 14.57
C PHE A 104 3.82 6.85 13.48
N VAL A 105 2.55 7.04 13.11
CA VAL A 105 1.87 6.17 12.13
C VAL A 105 0.87 6.91 11.24
N VAL A 106 0.63 6.31 10.07
CA VAL A 106 -0.55 6.56 9.23
C VAL A 106 -1.34 5.26 9.15
N GLU A 107 -2.60 5.26 9.62
CA GLU A 107 -3.46 4.09 9.74
C GLU A 107 -4.64 4.14 8.79
N ALA A 108 -4.98 3.00 8.18
CA ALA A 108 -6.13 2.83 7.30
C ALA A 108 -6.65 1.38 7.36
N GLY A 109 -7.66 1.08 6.54
CA GLY A 109 -8.21 -0.27 6.41
C GLY A 109 -9.40 -0.58 7.32
N GLN A 110 -9.92 0.42 8.05
CA GLN A 110 -11.19 0.30 8.75
C GLN A 110 -12.36 0.41 7.75
N GLY A 111 -13.34 -0.46 7.90
CA GLY A 111 -14.60 -0.32 7.18
C GLY A 111 -15.44 0.88 7.66
N ALA A 112 -16.53 1.17 6.96
CA ALA A 112 -17.43 2.28 7.30
C ALA A 112 -18.06 2.15 8.69
N ASP A 113 -18.11 0.96 9.25
CA ASP A 113 -18.58 0.65 10.60
C ASP A 113 -17.51 0.85 11.69
N GLY A 114 -16.31 1.34 11.32
CA GLY A 114 -15.17 1.51 12.22
C GLY A 114 -14.49 0.20 12.61
N ARG A 115 -14.87 -0.92 11.98
CA ARG A 115 -14.31 -2.25 12.24
C ARG A 115 -13.43 -2.70 11.08
N GLY A 116 -12.53 -3.62 11.38
CA GLY A 116 -11.79 -4.35 10.36
C GLY A 116 -12.60 -5.55 9.84
N SER A 117 -12.19 -6.05 8.67
CA SER A 117 -12.78 -7.24 8.04
C SER A 117 -11.69 -8.29 7.79
N THR A 118 -12.12 -9.54 7.52
CA THR A 118 -11.23 -10.60 7.07
C THR A 118 -11.88 -11.41 5.96
N ILE A 119 -11.07 -12.14 5.20
CA ILE A 119 -11.56 -13.11 4.21
C ILE A 119 -12.30 -14.29 4.86
N TRP A 120 -12.20 -14.45 6.17
CA TRP A 120 -12.83 -15.52 6.95
C TRP A 120 -14.15 -15.07 7.60
N ASN A 121 -14.99 -14.32 6.88
CA ASN A 121 -16.33 -13.88 7.30
C ASN A 121 -16.35 -13.12 8.64
N GLY A 122 -15.39 -12.22 8.84
CA GLY A 122 -15.28 -11.38 10.04
C GLY A 122 -14.59 -12.05 11.22
N GLY A 123 -14.07 -13.27 11.07
CA GLY A 123 -13.13 -13.85 12.03
C GLY A 123 -11.87 -13.01 12.11
N ARG A 124 -11.16 -13.07 13.24
CA ARG A 124 -9.87 -12.42 13.42
C ARG A 124 -8.75 -13.45 13.41
N TYR A 125 -7.51 -13.00 13.29
CA TYR A 125 -6.34 -13.87 13.35
C TYR A 125 -5.30 -13.26 14.30
N PRO A 126 -4.48 -14.11 14.98
CA PRO A 126 -3.46 -13.62 15.89
C PRO A 126 -2.39 -12.82 15.14
N ALA A 127 -1.82 -11.83 15.81
CA ALA A 127 -0.70 -11.09 15.25
C ALA A 127 0.50 -12.02 14.98
N GLU A 128 1.05 -11.92 13.78
CA GLU A 128 2.24 -12.66 13.38
C GLU A 128 3.47 -11.76 13.54
N THR A 129 4.39 -12.18 14.40
CA THR A 129 5.64 -11.47 14.68
C THR A 129 6.84 -12.34 14.36
N THR A 130 7.93 -11.72 13.95
CA THR A 130 9.19 -12.39 13.60
C THR A 130 10.38 -11.48 13.92
N ASP A 131 11.51 -12.06 14.27
CA ASP A 131 12.75 -11.33 14.57
C ASP A 131 13.41 -10.71 13.32
N SER A 132 12.88 -10.98 12.12
CA SER A 132 13.42 -10.48 10.85
C SER A 132 12.64 -9.32 10.25
N LEU A 133 11.57 -8.85 10.91
CA LEU A 133 10.79 -7.68 10.50
C LEU A 133 10.63 -6.71 11.66
N HIS A 134 10.90 -5.44 11.40
CA HIS A 134 10.92 -4.39 12.41
C HIS A 134 10.06 -3.19 11.99
N HIS A 135 9.75 -2.31 12.95
CA HIS A 135 8.98 -1.09 12.73
C HIS A 135 9.86 0.06 12.19
N TYR A 136 10.62 -0.21 11.15
CA TYR A 136 11.37 0.85 10.47
C TYR A 136 10.44 1.84 9.78
N SER A 137 10.91 3.07 9.60
CA SER A 137 10.16 4.09 8.87
C SER A 137 9.79 3.59 7.46
N GLY A 138 8.50 3.61 7.14
CA GLY A 138 7.93 3.05 5.92
C GLY A 138 7.50 1.60 6.01
N ALA A 139 7.69 0.91 7.14
CA ALA A 139 7.18 -0.45 7.32
C ALA A 139 5.63 -0.45 7.30
N LEU A 140 5.07 -1.39 6.53
CA LEU A 140 3.64 -1.70 6.51
C LEU A 140 3.35 -2.81 7.51
N CYS A 141 2.52 -2.53 8.50
CA CYS A 141 2.22 -3.44 9.59
C CYS A 141 0.71 -3.61 9.76
N MET A 142 0.26 -4.79 10.19
CA MET A 142 -1.14 -5.00 10.55
C MET A 142 -1.43 -4.45 11.95
N GLY A 143 -2.56 -3.76 12.08
CA GLY A 143 -3.06 -3.26 13.36
C GLY A 143 -3.70 -4.37 14.18
N THR A 144 -3.44 -4.37 15.48
CA THR A 144 -4.06 -5.29 16.45
C THR A 144 -5.16 -4.59 17.24
N ASP A 145 -6.15 -5.34 17.66
CA ASP A 145 -7.10 -4.89 18.68
C ASP A 145 -6.58 -5.12 20.11
N ALA A 146 -7.41 -4.84 21.10
CA ALA A 146 -7.05 -5.00 22.52
C ALA A 146 -6.78 -6.45 22.95
N SER A 147 -7.23 -7.43 22.17
CA SER A 147 -6.96 -8.86 22.39
C SER A 147 -5.69 -9.34 21.67
N GLY A 148 -5.03 -8.49 20.90
CA GLY A 148 -3.84 -8.83 20.12
C GLY A 148 -4.17 -9.51 18.78
N GLU A 149 -5.41 -9.42 18.32
CA GLU A 149 -5.85 -10.00 17.06
C GLU A 149 -5.92 -8.97 15.95
N CYS A 150 -5.59 -9.41 14.73
CA CYS A 150 -5.59 -8.62 13.52
C CYS A 150 -6.85 -8.81 12.68
N ALA A 151 -7.13 -7.84 11.81
CA ALA A 151 -8.14 -7.91 10.75
C ALA A 151 -7.62 -7.19 9.50
N SER A 152 -8.37 -6.24 8.94
CA SER A 152 -7.97 -5.46 7.76
C SER A 152 -7.20 -4.17 8.07
N VAL A 153 -7.21 -3.73 9.31
CA VAL A 153 -6.54 -2.48 9.70
C VAL A 153 -5.03 -2.63 9.55
N PHE A 154 -4.42 -1.67 8.92
CA PHE A 154 -2.97 -1.60 8.77
C PHE A 154 -2.46 -0.19 9.08
N TYR A 155 -1.18 -0.08 9.37
CA TYR A 155 -0.52 1.20 9.50
C TYR A 155 0.84 1.20 8.80
N VAL A 156 1.24 2.39 8.36
CA VAL A 156 2.60 2.66 7.87
C VAL A 156 3.33 3.43 8.94
N VAL A 157 4.49 2.93 9.33
CA VAL A 157 5.34 3.58 10.33
C VAL A 157 5.89 4.88 9.76
N GLN A 158 5.76 5.96 10.52
CA GLN A 158 6.29 7.28 10.19
C GLN A 158 7.25 7.71 11.30
N THR A 159 8.53 7.87 10.96
CA THR A 159 9.53 8.40 11.88
C THR A 159 9.96 9.79 11.43
N LEU A 160 10.10 10.72 12.36
CA LEU A 160 10.63 12.05 12.06
C LEU A 160 12.14 11.97 11.74
N PRO A 161 12.65 12.85 10.85
CA PRO A 161 14.08 12.91 10.59
C PRO A 161 14.87 13.14 11.88
N GLY A 162 15.80 12.24 12.19
CA GLY A 162 16.65 12.29 13.39
C GLY A 162 16.27 11.36 14.54
N GLU A 163 15.16 10.60 14.41
CA GLU A 163 14.68 9.62 15.42
C GLU A 163 14.94 8.16 15.01
N GLN A 164 15.93 7.92 14.16
CA GLN A 164 16.35 6.57 13.74
C GLN A 164 17.61 6.13 14.45
#